data_29b3a337e5a1e24d952515ac9c1a1469
#
_entry.id   29b3a337e5a1e24d952515ac9c1a1469
#
_cell.length_a   1.000
_cell.length_b   1.000
_cell.length_c   1.000
_cell.angle_alpha   90.00
_cell.angle_beta   90.00
_cell.angle_gamma   90.00
#
_symmetry.space_group_name_H-M   'P 1'
#
loop_
_entity.id
_entity.type
_entity.pdbx_description
1 polymer ?
#
loop_
_entity_poly.entity_id
_entity_poly.type
_entity_poly.pdbx_seq_one_letter_code
_entity_poly.pdbx_strand_id
1 'polypeptide(L)'
;MISLPRYAGRLAALAAAATLAIFAAALLGPAPVRSQSPDVELNVRPGQIKKINIAVPDFTLAGGADPQSWAKRLPEITGADLAFTSLFSVVSGPPALPPGGAEALKPRFVELAAAGTLQALQGLLTVRGVRLEVEMRLYDLTSPEFRLIGSKKVGAHISEPRRAAHRIADEVVLLVTGELGVADTKVAFASTRSGVKELYLMDYDGAGPAAVTANKSINISPNWSPDSRSLAFTSFMNEYPFLYRIFPFERRPVQLLAGYAGINSSPSWSPDGRTLALTLSKDGNPEIYLLTVATGAFRRLTMHAAIDTEPTWSPTGRELAFVSNRSGPAQIYVMDAEGTNLRRVTSSGFNTQPRWSPKGDTIVFTSRLGNHDIWAISPDGSNLRRLTAGPGDNESASWSPNGRHLVFQSSRLGGSQLFTMLANGSEQQVLTGGPGQASSPAWSPRLP
;
A
#
# COMPACT_ATOMS: atom_id res chain seq x y z
N MET A 1 -46.35 -7.78 85.94
CA MET A 1 -47.65 -7.78 85.24
C MET A 1 -47.91 -6.34 84.79
N ILE A 2 -48.44 -6.18 83.66
CA ILE A 2 -48.85 -5.00 82.92
C ILE A 2 -47.87 -4.63 81.79
N SER A 3 -48.32 -4.95 80.59
CA SER A 3 -47.72 -4.70 79.32
C SER A 3 -47.73 -3.19 78.96
N LEU A 4 -46.65 -2.69 78.38
CA LEU A 4 -46.58 -1.37 77.77
C LEU A 4 -46.49 -1.54 76.21
N PRO A 5 -47.06 -0.59 75.51
CA PRO A 5 -47.54 -0.86 74.15
C PRO A 5 -46.48 -0.66 73.01
N ARG A 6 -46.71 -1.40 71.98
CA ARG A 6 -45.97 -1.45 70.72
C ARG A 6 -46.21 -0.23 69.79
N TYR A 7 -45.93 1.00 70.25
CA TYR A 7 -46.14 2.18 69.37
C TYR A 7 -44.92 3.06 69.14
N ALA A 8 -43.81 2.81 69.80
CA ALA A 8 -42.60 3.63 69.63
C ALA A 8 -41.78 3.27 68.36
N GLY A 9 -42.01 2.10 67.74
CA GLY A 9 -41.20 1.66 66.60
C GLY A 9 -41.61 2.20 65.21
N ARG A 10 -42.85 2.71 65.08
CA ARG A 10 -43.38 3.17 63.76
C ARG A 10 -43.08 4.65 63.48
N LEU A 11 -42.87 5.47 64.46
CA LEU A 11 -42.51 6.88 64.27
C LEU A 11 -41.01 7.10 64.00
N ALA A 12 -40.14 6.24 64.48
CA ALA A 12 -38.70 6.27 64.17
C ALA A 12 -38.41 5.78 62.74
N ALA A 13 -39.20 4.85 62.21
CA ALA A 13 -39.03 4.33 60.86
C ALA A 13 -39.50 5.37 59.81
N LEU A 14 -40.48 6.17 60.06
CA LEU A 14 -40.99 7.22 59.17
C LEU A 14 -40.05 8.46 59.17
N ALA A 15 -39.39 8.78 60.27
CA ALA A 15 -38.40 9.88 60.32
C ALA A 15 -37.09 9.50 59.59
N ALA A 16 -36.67 8.24 59.68
CA ALA A 16 -35.48 7.76 58.93
C ALA A 16 -35.71 7.68 57.41
N ALA A 17 -36.91 7.34 56.99
CA ALA A 17 -37.24 7.31 55.55
C ALA A 17 -37.35 8.70 54.92
N ALA A 18 -37.84 9.70 55.68
CA ALA A 18 -37.93 11.08 55.19
C ALA A 18 -36.54 11.77 55.11
N THR A 19 -35.62 11.47 56.02
CA THR A 19 -34.23 11.99 55.96
C THR A 19 -33.39 11.33 54.88
N LEU A 20 -33.61 10.08 54.55
CA LEU A 20 -32.94 9.40 53.42
C LEU A 20 -33.41 9.93 52.08
N ALA A 21 -34.68 10.28 51.95
CA ALA A 21 -35.24 10.85 50.72
C ALA A 21 -34.76 12.28 50.45
N ILE A 22 -34.52 13.08 51.46
CA ILE A 22 -33.97 14.46 51.35
C ILE A 22 -32.47 14.44 51.04
N PHE A 23 -31.70 13.46 51.54
CA PHE A 23 -30.27 13.30 51.22
C PHE A 23 -30.07 12.71 49.80
N ALA A 24 -30.97 11.87 49.30
CA ALA A 24 -30.93 11.36 47.95
C ALA A 24 -31.28 12.43 46.88
N ALA A 25 -32.10 13.41 47.22
CA ALA A 25 -32.45 14.52 46.31
C ALA A 25 -31.37 15.60 46.23
N ALA A 26 -30.48 15.72 47.26
CA ALA A 26 -29.40 16.70 47.29
C ALA A 26 -28.12 16.21 46.57
N LEU A 27 -28.02 14.91 46.22
CA LEU A 27 -26.91 14.32 45.44
C LEU A 27 -27.19 14.21 43.94
N LEU A 28 -28.38 14.50 43.50
CA LEU A 28 -28.72 14.65 42.10
C LEU A 28 -28.52 16.11 41.68
N GLY A 29 -27.29 16.50 41.38
CA GLY A 29 -27.02 17.73 40.66
C GLY A 29 -27.78 17.74 39.34
N PRO A 30 -28.07 18.90 38.74
CA PRO A 30 -28.76 18.96 37.45
C PRO A 30 -28.03 18.08 36.47
N ALA A 31 -28.75 17.10 35.88
CA ALA A 31 -28.20 16.26 34.86
C ALA A 31 -27.58 17.15 33.76
N PRO A 32 -26.32 16.86 33.30
CA PRO A 32 -25.76 17.62 32.22
C PRO A 32 -26.73 17.48 31.02
N VAL A 33 -27.23 18.61 30.54
CA VAL A 33 -27.93 18.71 29.29
C VAL A 33 -26.93 18.24 28.22
N ARG A 34 -26.98 16.97 27.87
CA ARG A 34 -26.32 16.50 26.65
C ARG A 34 -26.98 17.23 25.49
N SER A 35 -26.27 18.16 24.92
CA SER A 35 -26.52 18.64 23.58
C SER A 35 -26.60 17.39 22.69
N GLN A 36 -27.77 17.02 22.26
CA GLN A 36 -27.96 16.10 21.17
C GLN A 36 -27.50 16.85 19.91
N SER A 37 -26.21 16.73 19.59
CA SER A 37 -25.81 16.83 18.18
C SER A 37 -26.62 15.77 17.47
N PRO A 38 -27.28 16.07 16.33
CA PRO A 38 -27.88 15.03 15.53
C PRO A 38 -26.75 14.07 15.16
N ASP A 39 -26.79 12.85 15.73
CA ASP A 39 -26.00 11.74 15.23
C ASP A 39 -26.47 11.52 13.79
N VAL A 40 -25.74 12.10 12.85
CA VAL A 40 -25.83 11.71 11.46
C VAL A 40 -25.18 10.32 11.42
N GLU A 41 -26.00 9.29 11.65
CA GLU A 41 -25.63 7.92 11.26
C GLU A 41 -25.39 7.93 9.76
N LEU A 42 -24.15 8.14 9.37
CA LEU A 42 -23.68 7.80 8.04
C LEU A 42 -23.74 6.26 7.94
N ASN A 43 -24.88 5.75 7.50
CA ASN A 43 -25.04 4.38 7.06
C ASN A 43 -24.22 4.20 5.77
N VAL A 44 -22.88 4.13 5.91
CA VAL A 44 -21.97 3.74 4.85
C VAL A 44 -22.17 2.25 4.65
N ARG A 45 -23.04 1.87 3.74
CA ARG A 45 -23.11 0.49 3.25
C ARG A 45 -21.74 0.16 2.69
N PRO A 46 -21.06 -0.92 3.12
CA PRO A 46 -19.83 -1.34 2.50
C PRO A 46 -20.13 -1.64 1.02
N GLY A 47 -19.61 -0.82 0.08
CA GLY A 47 -19.69 -1.13 -1.34
C GLY A 47 -19.92 0.03 -2.31
N GLN A 48 -20.19 1.26 -1.91
CA GLN A 48 -20.31 2.37 -2.86
C GLN A 48 -19.65 3.65 -2.33
N ILE A 49 -18.32 3.71 -2.46
CA ILE A 49 -17.63 5.00 -2.49
C ILE A 49 -18.08 5.68 -3.79
N LYS A 50 -18.87 6.76 -3.71
CA LYS A 50 -19.25 7.54 -4.88
C LYS A 50 -17.98 8.12 -5.49
N LYS A 51 -17.58 7.61 -6.66
CA LYS A 51 -16.40 8.08 -7.37
C LYS A 51 -16.59 9.54 -7.79
N ILE A 52 -15.50 10.29 -7.81
CA ILE A 52 -15.49 11.69 -8.25
C ILE A 52 -15.41 11.70 -9.78
N ASN A 53 -16.42 12.27 -10.45
CA ASN A 53 -16.40 12.44 -11.89
C ASN A 53 -15.38 13.54 -12.25
N ILE A 54 -14.30 13.19 -12.93
CA ILE A 54 -13.23 14.11 -13.36
C ILE A 54 -13.08 14.10 -14.87
N ALA A 55 -13.04 15.30 -15.47
CA ALA A 55 -12.65 15.45 -16.87
C ALA A 55 -11.13 15.59 -17.00
N VAL A 56 -10.54 14.77 -17.86
CA VAL A 56 -9.12 14.80 -18.22
C VAL A 56 -9.02 14.98 -19.74
N PRO A 57 -9.22 16.22 -20.24
CA PRO A 57 -9.16 16.50 -21.67
C PRO A 57 -7.71 16.45 -22.19
N ASP A 58 -7.56 16.42 -23.52
CA ASP A 58 -6.25 16.57 -24.16
C ASP A 58 -5.55 17.83 -23.63
N PHE A 59 -4.24 17.76 -23.46
CA PHE A 59 -3.46 18.90 -23.00
C PHE A 59 -3.25 19.88 -24.15
N THR A 60 -3.22 21.17 -23.84
CA THR A 60 -2.95 22.20 -24.83
C THR A 60 -1.45 22.40 -24.98
N LEU A 61 -0.93 22.34 -26.23
CA LEU A 61 0.47 22.65 -26.51
C LEU A 61 0.67 24.18 -26.38
N ALA A 62 1.41 24.57 -25.32
CA ALA A 62 1.72 25.94 -25.00
C ALA A 62 3.06 26.40 -25.58
N GLY A 63 3.93 25.48 -26.00
CA GLY A 63 5.22 25.82 -26.61
C GLY A 63 6.01 24.58 -27.07
N GLY A 64 6.85 24.83 -28.10
CA GLY A 64 7.64 23.78 -28.75
C GLY A 64 6.87 22.95 -29.78
N ALA A 65 7.49 21.93 -30.31
CA ALA A 65 6.86 20.97 -31.24
C ALA A 65 6.55 19.66 -30.49
N ASP A 66 5.44 19.04 -30.84
CA ASP A 66 4.99 17.76 -30.25
C ASP A 66 4.82 16.67 -31.33
N PRO A 67 5.94 16.18 -31.94
CA PRO A 67 5.89 15.20 -33.02
C PRO A 67 5.40 13.83 -32.56
N GLN A 68 5.36 13.57 -31.23
CA GLN A 68 4.94 12.30 -30.65
C GLN A 68 3.54 12.36 -30.03
N SER A 69 2.82 13.46 -30.20
CA SER A 69 1.46 13.68 -29.71
C SER A 69 1.33 13.50 -28.19
N TRP A 70 2.31 14.01 -27.45
CA TRP A 70 2.27 13.97 -25.98
C TRP A 70 1.09 14.73 -25.38
N ALA A 71 0.66 15.81 -26.07
CA ALA A 71 -0.53 16.56 -25.67
C ALA A 71 -1.80 15.68 -25.57
N LYS A 72 -1.86 14.60 -26.36
CA LYS A 72 -2.95 13.61 -26.30
C LYS A 72 -2.61 12.42 -25.41
N ARG A 73 -1.39 11.88 -25.50
CA ARG A 73 -1.00 10.64 -24.80
C ARG A 73 -0.83 10.81 -23.28
N LEU A 74 -0.33 11.98 -22.82
CA LEU A 74 -0.17 12.21 -21.38
C LEU A 74 -1.51 12.23 -20.62
N PRO A 75 -2.57 12.95 -21.06
CA PRO A 75 -3.86 12.90 -20.39
C PRO A 75 -4.53 11.52 -20.45
N GLU A 76 -4.34 10.72 -21.52
CA GLU A 76 -4.82 9.35 -21.58
C GLU A 76 -4.21 8.49 -20.45
N ILE A 77 -2.88 8.57 -20.25
CA ILE A 77 -2.19 7.88 -19.17
C ILE A 77 -2.64 8.42 -17.79
N THR A 78 -2.68 9.74 -17.63
CA THR A 78 -3.15 10.38 -16.38
C THR A 78 -4.58 9.94 -16.03
N GLY A 79 -5.47 9.87 -17.01
CA GLY A 79 -6.84 9.38 -16.82
C GLY A 79 -6.88 7.92 -16.37
N ALA A 80 -6.06 7.05 -16.98
CA ALA A 80 -5.94 5.65 -16.57
C ALA A 80 -5.41 5.53 -15.13
N ASP A 81 -4.39 6.33 -14.76
CA ASP A 81 -3.84 6.37 -13.41
C ASP A 81 -4.89 6.79 -12.37
N LEU A 82 -5.70 7.82 -12.68
CA LEU A 82 -6.76 8.28 -11.80
C LEU A 82 -7.87 7.22 -11.65
N ALA A 83 -8.24 6.57 -12.73
CA ALA A 83 -9.24 5.48 -12.70
C ALA A 83 -8.74 4.28 -11.85
N PHE A 84 -7.45 3.95 -11.91
CA PHE A 84 -6.83 2.89 -11.11
C PHE A 84 -6.97 3.12 -9.61
N THR A 85 -6.98 4.37 -9.15
CA THR A 85 -7.13 4.70 -7.73
C THR A 85 -8.47 4.27 -7.13
N SER A 86 -9.48 3.97 -7.99
CA SER A 86 -10.88 3.75 -7.63
C SER A 86 -11.59 4.94 -6.95
N LEU A 87 -10.91 6.08 -6.86
CA LEU A 87 -11.48 7.33 -6.34
C LEU A 87 -12.19 8.13 -7.42
N PHE A 88 -11.76 7.98 -8.67
CA PHE A 88 -12.25 8.79 -9.78
C PHE A 88 -12.99 7.94 -10.83
N SER A 89 -14.00 8.59 -11.43
CA SER A 89 -14.64 8.18 -12.67
C SER A 89 -14.22 9.19 -13.74
N VAL A 90 -13.37 8.76 -14.67
CA VAL A 90 -12.80 9.64 -15.68
C VAL A 90 -13.79 9.81 -16.83
N VAL A 91 -14.14 11.05 -17.14
CA VAL A 91 -14.97 11.41 -18.30
C VAL A 91 -14.07 11.47 -19.53
N SER A 92 -14.33 10.58 -20.49
CA SER A 92 -13.53 10.46 -21.71
C SER A 92 -13.94 11.49 -22.78
N GLY A 93 -12.94 12.04 -23.49
CA GLY A 93 -13.12 12.76 -24.74
C GLY A 93 -13.62 14.21 -24.70
N PRO A 94 -13.59 14.98 -23.56
CA PRO A 94 -13.88 16.39 -23.66
C PRO A 94 -12.80 17.09 -24.48
N PRO A 95 -13.17 18.15 -25.27
CA PRO A 95 -12.19 18.93 -25.99
C PRO A 95 -11.14 19.56 -25.08
N ALA A 96 -9.91 19.78 -25.60
CA ALA A 96 -8.85 20.44 -24.87
C ALA A 96 -9.30 21.78 -24.27
N LEU A 97 -8.86 22.06 -23.05
CA LEU A 97 -9.12 23.33 -22.38
C LEU A 97 -8.07 24.36 -22.84
N PRO A 98 -8.47 25.48 -23.47
CA PRO A 98 -7.53 26.49 -23.94
C PRO A 98 -6.73 27.10 -22.78
N PRO A 99 -5.60 27.78 -23.07
CA PRO A 99 -4.90 28.55 -22.07
C PRO A 99 -5.80 29.63 -21.45
N GLY A 100 -5.70 29.80 -20.12
CA GLY A 100 -6.48 30.81 -19.40
C GLY A 100 -6.81 30.35 -17.98
N GLY A 101 -7.39 31.22 -17.19
CA GLY A 101 -7.92 30.93 -15.85
C GLY A 101 -9.41 30.59 -15.89
N ALA A 102 -10.04 30.44 -14.71
CA ALA A 102 -11.42 30.04 -14.56
C ALA A 102 -12.41 30.85 -15.39
N GLU A 103 -12.24 32.18 -15.45
CA GLU A 103 -13.13 33.08 -16.24
C GLU A 103 -13.08 32.76 -17.75
N ALA A 104 -11.89 32.56 -18.31
CA ALA A 104 -11.74 32.21 -19.72
C ALA A 104 -12.29 30.82 -20.06
N LEU A 105 -12.30 29.90 -19.09
CA LEU A 105 -12.77 28.50 -19.22
C LEU A 105 -14.23 28.33 -18.85
N LYS A 106 -14.88 29.39 -18.33
CA LYS A 106 -16.25 29.33 -17.79
C LYS A 106 -17.27 28.71 -18.74
N PRO A 107 -17.32 29.02 -20.04
CA PRO A 107 -18.28 28.35 -20.94
C PRO A 107 -18.07 26.81 -21.01
N ARG A 108 -16.82 26.37 -21.04
CA ARG A 108 -16.47 24.93 -21.05
C ARG A 108 -16.78 24.25 -19.72
N PHE A 109 -16.53 24.94 -18.62
CA PHE A 109 -16.84 24.40 -17.29
C PHE A 109 -18.34 24.24 -17.05
N VAL A 110 -19.17 25.17 -17.59
CA VAL A 110 -20.62 25.03 -17.57
C VAL A 110 -21.08 23.78 -18.32
N GLU A 111 -20.54 23.54 -19.53
CA GLU A 111 -20.84 22.33 -20.32
C GLU A 111 -20.47 21.04 -19.56
N LEU A 112 -19.26 20.97 -18.98
CA LEU A 112 -18.78 19.83 -18.23
C LEU A 112 -19.61 19.60 -16.96
N ALA A 113 -19.91 20.67 -16.21
CA ALA A 113 -20.74 20.58 -15.00
C ALA A 113 -22.16 20.09 -15.32
N ALA A 114 -22.78 20.58 -16.42
CA ALA A 114 -24.07 20.12 -16.90
C ALA A 114 -24.07 18.62 -17.28
N ALA A 115 -22.91 18.09 -17.72
CA ALA A 115 -22.70 16.66 -17.96
C ALA A 115 -22.39 15.84 -16.70
N GLY A 116 -22.46 16.44 -15.50
CA GLY A 116 -22.24 15.77 -14.23
C GLY A 116 -20.76 15.62 -13.83
N THR A 117 -19.85 16.37 -14.46
CA THR A 117 -18.44 16.42 -14.08
C THR A 117 -18.28 17.31 -12.85
N LEU A 118 -17.56 16.81 -11.85
CA LEU A 118 -17.32 17.52 -10.58
C LEU A 118 -15.97 18.24 -10.56
N GLN A 119 -15.00 17.76 -11.33
CA GLN A 119 -13.65 18.31 -11.41
C GLN A 119 -13.14 18.30 -12.85
N ALA A 120 -12.28 19.27 -13.22
CA ALA A 120 -11.63 19.31 -14.52
C ALA A 120 -10.14 19.57 -14.37
N LEU A 121 -9.32 18.78 -15.08
CA LEU A 121 -7.88 18.92 -15.16
C LEU A 121 -7.51 19.65 -16.45
N GLN A 122 -6.91 20.83 -16.36
CA GLN A 122 -6.26 21.53 -17.46
C GLN A 122 -4.77 21.20 -17.46
N GLY A 123 -4.21 20.83 -18.61
CA GLY A 123 -2.77 20.67 -18.81
C GLY A 123 -2.25 21.57 -19.93
N LEU A 124 -1.21 22.32 -19.63
CA LEU A 124 -0.49 23.17 -20.60
C LEU A 124 0.90 22.58 -20.82
N LEU A 125 1.08 21.89 -21.96
CA LEU A 125 2.33 21.19 -22.31
C LEU A 125 3.31 22.14 -23.00
N THR A 126 4.54 22.16 -22.52
CA THR A 126 5.70 22.77 -23.18
C THR A 126 6.77 21.73 -23.44
N VAL A 127 7.24 21.63 -24.69
CA VAL A 127 8.34 20.74 -25.08
C VAL A 127 9.58 21.57 -25.36
N ARG A 128 10.66 21.35 -24.60
CA ARG A 128 11.94 22.06 -24.72
C ARG A 128 13.10 21.08 -24.84
N GLY A 129 13.57 20.86 -26.06
CA GLY A 129 14.64 19.88 -26.33
C GLY A 129 14.24 18.50 -25.82
N VAL A 130 14.96 17.98 -24.82
CA VAL A 130 14.72 16.66 -24.22
C VAL A 130 13.81 16.70 -22.98
N ARG A 131 13.18 17.82 -22.68
CA ARG A 131 12.28 17.99 -21.52
C ARG A 131 10.84 18.22 -21.94
N LEU A 132 9.96 17.46 -21.28
CA LEU A 132 8.52 17.72 -21.24
C LEU A 132 8.22 18.48 -19.92
N GLU A 133 7.45 19.54 -19.99
CA GLU A 133 6.93 20.27 -18.83
C GLU A 133 5.43 20.47 -19.03
N VAL A 134 4.64 20.07 -18.04
CA VAL A 134 3.19 20.29 -18.02
C VAL A 134 2.86 21.17 -16.82
N GLU A 135 2.26 22.34 -17.06
CA GLU A 135 1.58 23.08 -16.02
C GLU A 135 0.17 22.53 -15.91
N MET A 136 -0.08 21.77 -14.84
CA MET A 136 -1.39 21.22 -14.51
C MET A 136 -2.18 22.20 -13.63
N ARG A 137 -3.49 22.28 -13.83
CA ARG A 137 -4.43 23.02 -12.99
C ARG A 137 -5.69 22.19 -12.78
N LEU A 138 -6.06 21.98 -11.53
CA LEU A 138 -7.26 21.23 -11.14
C LEU A 138 -8.34 22.21 -10.68
N TYR A 139 -9.53 22.13 -11.28
CA TYR A 139 -10.66 22.98 -10.97
C TYR A 139 -11.80 22.17 -10.33
N ASP A 140 -12.48 22.78 -9.37
CA ASP A 140 -13.75 22.33 -8.79
C ASP A 140 -14.91 22.94 -9.61
N LEU A 141 -15.77 22.09 -10.15
CA LEU A 141 -16.93 22.48 -10.94
C LEU A 141 -18.26 22.41 -10.16
N THR A 142 -18.20 22.15 -8.86
CA THR A 142 -19.40 22.01 -8.02
C THR A 142 -20.04 23.37 -7.66
N SER A 143 -19.29 24.46 -7.82
CA SER A 143 -19.76 25.83 -7.58
C SER A 143 -19.70 26.68 -8.85
N PRO A 144 -20.57 27.72 -8.99
CA PRO A 144 -20.58 28.61 -10.18
C PRO A 144 -19.29 29.40 -10.41
N GLU A 145 -18.46 29.54 -9.38
CA GLU A 145 -17.18 30.24 -9.44
C GLU A 145 -16.07 29.42 -10.09
N PHE A 146 -16.29 28.09 -10.23
CA PHE A 146 -15.32 27.15 -10.81
C PHE A 146 -13.92 27.30 -10.21
N ARG A 147 -13.83 27.07 -8.90
CA ARG A 147 -12.65 27.36 -8.10
C ARG A 147 -11.44 26.52 -8.50
N LEU A 148 -10.26 27.18 -8.63
CA LEU A 148 -8.99 26.48 -8.73
C LEU A 148 -8.67 25.75 -7.40
N ILE A 149 -8.59 24.42 -7.42
CA ILE A 149 -8.19 23.59 -6.27
C ILE A 149 -6.68 23.70 -6.07
N GLY A 150 -5.89 23.60 -7.16
CA GLY A 150 -4.46 23.72 -7.13
C GLY A 150 -3.81 23.69 -8.51
N SER A 151 -2.55 24.07 -8.57
CA SER A 151 -1.73 24.02 -9.79
C SER A 151 -0.31 23.62 -9.48
N LYS A 152 0.33 22.92 -10.43
CA LYS A 152 1.72 22.50 -10.32
C LYS A 152 2.37 22.38 -11.69
N LYS A 153 3.68 22.65 -11.75
CA LYS A 153 4.50 22.31 -12.92
C LYS A 153 5.17 20.96 -12.69
N VAL A 154 4.92 20.05 -13.60
CA VAL A 154 5.46 18.70 -13.58
C VAL A 154 6.33 18.50 -14.80
N GLY A 155 7.55 18.02 -14.61
CA GLY A 155 8.50 17.80 -15.70
C GLY A 155 9.03 16.36 -15.71
N ALA A 156 9.38 15.89 -16.93
CA ALA A 156 10.09 14.64 -17.14
C ALA A 156 11.04 14.75 -18.35
N HIS A 157 11.99 13.83 -18.44
CA HIS A 157 12.79 13.67 -19.64
C HIS A 157 11.91 13.03 -20.75
N ILE A 158 12.13 13.40 -22.02
CA ILE A 158 11.33 12.90 -23.15
C ILE A 158 11.44 11.39 -23.37
N SER A 159 12.47 10.74 -22.81
CA SER A 159 12.59 9.28 -22.79
C SER A 159 11.69 8.60 -21.75
N GLU A 160 11.19 9.36 -20.77
CA GLU A 160 10.34 8.87 -19.69
C GLU A 160 9.02 9.65 -19.60
N PRO A 161 8.28 9.80 -20.71
CA PRO A 161 7.10 10.67 -20.76
C PRO A 161 5.98 10.21 -19.84
N ARG A 162 5.83 8.89 -19.65
CA ARG A 162 4.84 8.31 -18.72
C ARG A 162 5.02 8.85 -17.31
N ARG A 163 6.27 9.09 -16.88
CA ARG A 163 6.58 9.64 -15.57
C ARG A 163 5.96 11.03 -15.35
N ALA A 164 5.85 11.87 -16.39
CA ALA A 164 5.13 13.14 -16.29
C ALA A 164 3.63 12.92 -16.01
N ALA A 165 2.99 11.99 -16.74
CA ALA A 165 1.58 11.65 -16.53
C ALA A 165 1.33 11.08 -15.13
N HIS A 166 2.15 10.14 -14.68
CA HIS A 166 2.08 9.55 -13.35
C HIS A 166 2.18 10.60 -12.23
N ARG A 167 3.12 11.53 -12.36
CA ARG A 167 3.28 12.63 -11.39
C ARG A 167 2.11 13.60 -11.40
N ILE A 168 1.48 13.84 -12.55
CA ILE A 168 0.25 14.66 -12.63
C ILE A 168 -0.89 13.95 -11.90
N ALA A 169 -1.08 12.65 -12.15
CA ALA A 169 -2.10 11.85 -11.47
C ALA A 169 -1.88 11.83 -9.94
N ASP A 170 -0.64 11.62 -9.49
CA ASP A 170 -0.29 11.62 -8.07
C ASP A 170 -0.57 12.98 -7.41
N GLU A 171 -0.33 14.08 -8.13
CA GLU A 171 -0.65 15.42 -7.65
C GLU A 171 -2.15 15.68 -7.56
N VAL A 172 -2.94 15.22 -8.55
CA VAL A 172 -4.40 15.28 -8.47
C VAL A 172 -4.92 14.52 -7.25
N VAL A 173 -4.39 13.30 -7.02
CA VAL A 173 -4.76 12.50 -5.83
C VAL A 173 -4.41 13.26 -4.55
N LEU A 174 -3.22 13.86 -4.46
CA LEU A 174 -2.79 14.65 -3.31
C LEU A 174 -3.71 15.84 -3.05
N LEU A 175 -4.03 16.62 -4.09
CA LEU A 175 -4.90 17.80 -3.98
C LEU A 175 -6.31 17.45 -3.51
N VAL A 176 -6.80 16.27 -3.85
CA VAL A 176 -8.17 15.83 -3.51
C VAL A 176 -8.24 15.12 -2.17
N THR A 177 -7.22 14.32 -1.82
CA THR A 177 -7.27 13.41 -0.66
C THR A 177 -6.33 13.80 0.49
N GLY A 178 -5.36 14.68 0.23
CA GLY A 178 -4.26 14.97 1.17
C GLY A 178 -3.18 13.88 1.23
N GLU A 179 -3.34 12.75 0.51
CA GLU A 179 -2.36 11.66 0.43
C GLU A 179 -1.80 11.57 -0.98
N LEU A 180 -0.49 11.35 -1.11
CA LEU A 180 0.13 11.16 -2.43
C LEU A 180 -0.40 9.89 -3.10
N GLY A 181 -0.59 9.94 -4.42
CA GLY A 181 -0.87 8.81 -5.28
C GLY A 181 0.28 7.79 -5.33
N VAL A 182 0.16 6.78 -6.19
CA VAL A 182 1.14 5.68 -6.36
C VAL A 182 1.57 5.49 -7.82
N ALA A 183 1.18 6.41 -8.71
CA ALA A 183 1.44 6.24 -10.13
C ALA A 183 2.94 6.36 -10.46
N ASP A 184 3.71 7.28 -9.83
CA ASP A 184 5.18 7.34 -10.00
C ASP A 184 5.89 6.31 -9.13
N THR A 185 5.51 5.02 -9.27
CA THR A 185 6.14 3.86 -8.61
C THR A 185 6.39 2.72 -9.58
N LYS A 186 7.15 1.71 -9.15
CA LYS A 186 7.47 0.52 -9.93
C LYS A 186 7.09 -0.74 -9.17
N VAL A 187 6.93 -1.84 -9.90
CA VAL A 187 6.84 -3.19 -9.35
C VAL A 187 8.07 -3.98 -9.82
N ALA A 188 8.86 -4.46 -8.86
CA ALA A 188 9.90 -5.46 -9.11
C ALA A 188 9.29 -6.86 -9.00
N PHE A 189 9.71 -7.80 -9.85
CA PHE A 189 9.20 -9.16 -9.82
C PHE A 189 10.17 -10.15 -10.48
N ALA A 190 10.06 -11.42 -10.16
CA ALA A 190 10.78 -12.48 -10.84
C ALA A 190 9.96 -12.99 -12.03
N SER A 191 10.58 -13.17 -13.20
CA SER A 191 9.91 -13.69 -14.38
C SER A 191 10.77 -14.66 -15.16
N THR A 192 10.11 -15.67 -15.77
CA THR A 192 10.76 -16.66 -16.64
C THR A 192 10.69 -16.30 -18.12
N ARG A 193 10.28 -15.08 -18.48
CA ARG A 193 10.15 -14.65 -19.91
C ARG A 193 11.47 -14.70 -20.70
N SER A 194 12.61 -14.68 -20.02
CA SER A 194 13.94 -14.87 -20.60
C SER A 194 14.45 -16.33 -20.55
N GLY A 195 13.59 -17.29 -20.15
CA GLY A 195 13.91 -18.71 -20.00
C GLY A 195 14.20 -19.13 -18.56
N VAL A 196 14.94 -18.33 -17.80
CA VAL A 196 15.23 -18.52 -16.36
C VAL A 196 14.57 -17.40 -15.55
N LYS A 197 14.49 -17.56 -14.23
CA LYS A 197 13.92 -16.54 -13.36
C LYS A 197 14.88 -15.36 -13.20
N GLU A 198 14.68 -14.29 -13.95
CA GLU A 198 15.37 -13.02 -13.78
C GLU A 198 14.47 -11.99 -13.09
N LEU A 199 15.06 -10.97 -12.49
CA LEU A 199 14.32 -9.85 -11.95
C LEU A 199 13.98 -8.85 -13.06
N TYR A 200 12.75 -8.39 -13.04
CA TYR A 200 12.20 -7.37 -13.94
C TYR A 200 11.65 -6.20 -13.13
N LEU A 201 11.63 -5.03 -13.75
CA LEU A 201 10.88 -3.86 -13.32
C LEU A 201 9.84 -3.50 -14.36
N MET A 202 8.69 -3.02 -13.90
CA MET A 202 7.65 -2.42 -14.72
C MET A 202 7.02 -1.22 -13.99
N ASP A 203 6.29 -0.37 -14.69
CA ASP A 203 5.44 0.62 -14.05
C ASP A 203 4.39 -0.08 -13.16
N TYR A 204 3.84 0.63 -12.20
CA TYR A 204 2.84 0.08 -11.27
C TYR A 204 1.60 -0.50 -11.98
N ASP A 205 1.30 -0.01 -13.20
CA ASP A 205 0.18 -0.44 -14.06
C ASP A 205 0.54 -1.59 -15.03
N GLY A 206 1.74 -2.15 -14.90
CA GLY A 206 2.23 -3.26 -15.72
C GLY A 206 2.96 -2.85 -17.00
N ALA A 207 3.05 -1.55 -17.31
CA ALA A 207 3.70 -1.09 -18.52
C ALA A 207 5.23 -1.20 -18.46
N GLY A 208 5.86 -1.38 -19.63
CA GLY A 208 7.30 -1.30 -19.84
C GLY A 208 8.15 -2.30 -19.05
N PRO A 209 7.79 -3.60 -18.96
CA PRO A 209 8.59 -4.57 -18.22
C PRO A 209 10.00 -4.71 -18.82
N ALA A 210 11.03 -4.45 -18.02
CA ALA A 210 12.43 -4.53 -18.41
C ALA A 210 13.24 -5.38 -17.40
N ALA A 211 14.14 -6.22 -17.90
CA ALA A 211 15.01 -7.02 -17.04
C ALA A 211 16.05 -6.13 -16.33
N VAL A 212 16.25 -6.37 -15.04
CA VAL A 212 17.30 -5.74 -14.23
C VAL A 212 18.42 -6.70 -13.87
N THR A 213 18.19 -8.01 -14.00
CA THR A 213 19.23 -9.04 -13.93
C THR A 213 19.27 -9.80 -15.24
N ALA A 214 20.45 -10.30 -15.61
CA ALA A 214 20.69 -11.10 -16.81
C ALA A 214 21.83 -12.10 -16.55
N ASN A 215 21.85 -12.69 -15.36
CA ASN A 215 22.92 -13.60 -14.93
C ASN A 215 22.66 -15.07 -15.24
N LYS A 216 21.53 -15.37 -15.92
CA LYS A 216 21.10 -16.72 -16.31
C LYS A 216 20.96 -17.67 -15.13
N SER A 217 20.57 -17.14 -13.98
CA SER A 217 20.37 -17.89 -12.75
C SER A 217 19.00 -17.58 -12.15
N ILE A 218 18.62 -18.30 -11.10
CA ILE A 218 17.37 -18.06 -10.38
C ILE A 218 17.56 -16.84 -9.49
N ASN A 219 16.73 -15.82 -9.70
CA ASN A 219 16.66 -14.61 -8.90
C ASN A 219 15.23 -14.46 -8.37
N ILE A 220 15.07 -14.34 -7.05
CA ILE A 220 13.76 -14.33 -6.37
C ILE A 220 13.73 -13.36 -5.18
N SER A 221 12.53 -13.13 -4.66
CA SER A 221 12.27 -12.37 -3.42
C SER A 221 12.90 -10.98 -3.41
N PRO A 222 12.67 -10.15 -4.46
CA PRO A 222 13.15 -8.78 -4.44
C PRO A 222 12.49 -7.99 -3.30
N ASN A 223 13.24 -7.08 -2.70
CA ASN A 223 12.73 -6.14 -1.69
C ASN A 223 13.42 -4.79 -1.85
N TRP A 224 12.63 -3.72 -1.97
CA TRP A 224 13.12 -2.37 -2.19
C TRP A 224 13.71 -1.75 -0.93
N SER A 225 14.83 -1.04 -1.11
CA SER A 225 15.27 -0.08 -0.09
C SER A 225 14.27 1.08 0.02
N PRO A 226 14.10 1.67 1.23
CA PRO A 226 13.09 2.72 1.43
C PRO A 226 13.35 4.00 0.62
N ASP A 227 14.57 4.23 0.14
CA ASP A 227 14.94 5.32 -0.75
C ASP A 227 14.70 5.01 -2.25
N SER A 228 14.10 3.87 -2.58
CA SER A 228 13.82 3.38 -3.94
C SER A 228 15.06 3.21 -4.84
N ARG A 229 16.27 3.31 -4.32
CA ARG A 229 17.51 3.27 -5.14
C ARG A 229 18.02 1.87 -5.40
N SER A 230 17.67 0.90 -4.54
CA SER A 230 18.22 -0.45 -4.65
C SER A 230 17.21 -1.53 -4.31
N LEU A 231 17.48 -2.74 -4.78
CA LEU A 231 16.76 -3.97 -4.46
C LEU A 231 17.72 -4.94 -3.77
N ALA A 232 17.32 -5.47 -2.62
CA ALA A 232 17.90 -6.69 -2.08
C ALA A 232 17.14 -7.89 -2.66
N PHE A 233 17.83 -8.98 -2.99
CA PHE A 233 17.22 -10.17 -3.59
C PHE A 233 18.06 -11.42 -3.35
N THR A 234 17.43 -12.59 -3.42
CA THR A 234 18.10 -13.88 -3.37
C THR A 234 18.44 -14.34 -4.77
N SER A 235 19.70 -14.74 -5.00
CA SER A 235 20.18 -15.26 -6.27
C SER A 235 21.00 -16.53 -6.10
N PHE A 236 20.87 -17.44 -7.05
CA PHE A 236 21.65 -18.68 -7.15
C PHE A 236 22.82 -18.56 -8.15
N MET A 237 23.27 -17.32 -8.46
CA MET A 237 24.35 -17.11 -9.44
C MET A 237 25.68 -17.74 -9.04
N ASN A 238 25.88 -18.07 -7.77
CA ASN A 238 27.04 -18.79 -7.24
C ASN A 238 26.64 -20.17 -6.69
N GLU A 239 25.68 -20.85 -7.35
CA GLU A 239 25.17 -22.22 -7.03
C GLU A 239 24.32 -22.31 -5.75
N TYR A 240 24.53 -21.43 -4.79
CA TYR A 240 23.81 -21.38 -3.51
C TYR A 240 22.93 -20.15 -3.40
N PRO A 241 21.84 -20.17 -2.60
CA PRO A 241 20.98 -19.02 -2.38
C PRO A 241 21.71 -17.98 -1.53
N PHE A 242 22.37 -17.03 -2.19
CA PHE A 242 23.03 -15.90 -1.55
C PHE A 242 22.19 -14.64 -1.71
N LEU A 243 22.35 -13.71 -0.78
CA LEU A 243 21.66 -12.42 -0.79
C LEU A 243 22.52 -11.35 -1.44
N TYR A 244 21.95 -10.66 -2.40
CA TYR A 244 22.61 -9.61 -3.17
C TYR A 244 21.81 -8.30 -3.14
N ARG A 245 22.49 -7.22 -3.50
CA ARG A 245 21.93 -5.88 -3.74
C ARG A 245 22.25 -5.42 -5.15
N ILE A 246 21.24 -4.89 -5.85
CA ILE A 246 21.36 -4.28 -7.17
C ILE A 246 20.78 -2.87 -7.16
N PHE A 247 21.32 -1.98 -8.02
CA PHE A 247 20.91 -0.60 -8.20
C PHE A 247 20.29 -0.45 -9.59
N PRO A 248 18.97 -0.64 -9.75
CA PRO A 248 18.34 -0.80 -11.06
C PRO A 248 18.38 0.45 -11.94
N PHE A 249 18.57 1.64 -11.36
CA PHE A 249 18.64 2.92 -12.06
C PHE A 249 20.07 3.47 -12.17
N GLU A 250 21.05 2.74 -11.66
CA GLU A 250 22.44 3.17 -11.63
C GLU A 250 23.35 2.08 -12.20
N ARG A 251 24.39 2.46 -12.93
CA ARG A 251 25.40 1.52 -13.43
C ARG A 251 26.38 1.16 -12.32
N ARG A 252 25.92 0.38 -11.36
CA ARG A 252 26.77 -0.14 -10.27
C ARG A 252 26.83 -1.67 -10.33
N PRO A 253 27.96 -2.27 -9.91
CA PRO A 253 28.04 -3.73 -9.79
C PRO A 253 27.07 -4.26 -8.73
N VAL A 254 26.60 -5.47 -8.93
CA VAL A 254 25.83 -6.22 -7.92
C VAL A 254 26.72 -6.46 -6.70
N GLN A 255 26.18 -6.24 -5.51
CA GLN A 255 26.90 -6.36 -4.23
C GLN A 255 26.40 -7.59 -3.49
N LEU A 256 27.32 -8.42 -2.98
CA LEU A 256 27.00 -9.51 -2.06
C LEU A 256 26.67 -8.91 -0.68
N LEU A 257 25.52 -9.27 -0.11
CA LEU A 257 25.11 -8.87 1.24
C LEU A 257 25.30 -10.00 2.26
N ALA A 258 24.95 -11.24 1.89
CA ALA A 258 25.15 -12.43 2.71
C ALA A 258 25.42 -13.64 1.82
N GLY A 259 26.48 -14.39 2.13
CA GLY A 259 26.93 -15.57 1.37
C GLY A 259 27.41 -16.68 2.30
N TYR A 260 26.62 -17.03 3.30
CA TYR A 260 26.93 -18.12 4.21
C TYR A 260 26.44 -19.47 3.65
N ALA A 261 27.04 -20.56 4.12
CA ALA A 261 26.54 -21.90 3.82
C ALA A 261 25.10 -22.06 4.31
N GLY A 262 24.23 -22.66 3.47
CA GLY A 262 22.81 -22.83 3.73
C GLY A 262 21.94 -21.70 3.18
N ILE A 263 20.86 -21.37 3.88
CA ILE A 263 19.85 -20.41 3.44
C ILE A 263 20.31 -18.98 3.73
N ASN A 264 20.25 -18.13 2.71
CA ASN A 264 20.38 -16.66 2.79
C ASN A 264 19.24 -16.08 1.96
N SER A 265 18.14 -15.69 2.60
CA SER A 265 16.90 -15.34 1.86
C SER A 265 16.02 -14.33 2.56
N SER A 266 14.92 -13.99 1.89
CA SER A 266 13.80 -13.19 2.41
C SER A 266 14.23 -11.85 3.04
N PRO A 267 14.96 -11.01 2.29
CA PRO A 267 15.39 -9.73 2.80
C PRO A 267 14.21 -8.80 3.05
N SER A 268 14.28 -8.00 4.12
CA SER A 268 13.34 -6.93 4.44
C SER A 268 14.08 -5.73 5.00
N TRP A 269 14.01 -4.59 4.32
CA TRP A 269 14.64 -3.35 4.75
C TRP A 269 13.91 -2.72 5.94
N SER A 270 14.67 -2.23 6.91
CA SER A 270 14.12 -1.34 7.94
C SER A 270 13.66 -0.01 7.31
N PRO A 271 12.64 0.66 7.87
CA PRO A 271 12.12 1.91 7.33
C PRO A 271 13.16 3.04 7.19
N ASP A 272 14.21 3.03 8.02
CA ASP A 272 15.31 3.99 7.98
C ASP A 272 16.43 3.60 6.98
N GLY A 273 16.33 2.42 6.35
CA GLY A 273 17.29 1.92 5.37
C GLY A 273 18.66 1.52 5.93
N ARG A 274 18.83 1.49 7.24
CA ARG A 274 20.14 1.19 7.87
C ARG A 274 20.32 -0.29 8.11
N THR A 275 19.24 -1.03 8.28
CA THR A 275 19.26 -2.44 8.66
C THR A 275 18.44 -3.26 7.67
N LEU A 276 18.91 -4.47 7.40
CA LEU A 276 18.20 -5.47 6.62
C LEU A 276 17.92 -6.68 7.51
N ALA A 277 16.64 -7.01 7.71
CA ALA A 277 16.25 -8.28 8.32
C ALA A 277 16.26 -9.36 7.24
N LEU A 278 16.73 -10.56 7.57
CA LEU A 278 16.86 -11.66 6.63
C LEU A 278 16.83 -13.02 7.35
N THR A 279 16.63 -14.06 6.57
CA THR A 279 16.71 -15.46 7.04
C THR A 279 18.10 -16.03 6.74
N LEU A 280 18.80 -16.52 7.77
CA LEU A 280 20.05 -17.29 7.63
C LEU A 280 19.96 -18.60 8.37
N SER A 281 20.55 -19.68 7.79
CA SER A 281 20.71 -20.97 8.47
C SER A 281 22.16 -21.30 8.84
N LYS A 282 23.05 -20.32 8.85
CA LYS A 282 24.49 -20.50 9.08
C LYS A 282 24.87 -21.13 10.43
N ASP A 283 24.00 -21.01 11.43
CA ASP A 283 24.24 -21.53 12.79
C ASP A 283 23.33 -22.74 13.12
N GLY A 284 22.93 -23.51 12.07
CA GLY A 284 22.16 -24.76 12.18
C GLY A 284 20.82 -24.69 11.47
N ASN A 285 19.77 -24.18 12.11
CA ASN A 285 18.44 -24.01 11.52
C ASN A 285 18.22 -22.56 11.02
N PRO A 286 17.21 -22.32 10.16
CA PRO A 286 16.85 -20.99 9.73
C PRO A 286 16.36 -20.11 10.89
N GLU A 287 16.95 -18.93 10.99
CA GLU A 287 16.67 -17.92 12.01
C GLU A 287 16.66 -16.53 11.42
N ILE A 288 16.07 -15.59 12.14
CA ILE A 288 16.07 -14.18 11.74
C ILE A 288 17.36 -13.52 12.20
N TYR A 289 18.01 -12.82 11.27
CA TYR A 289 19.18 -12.00 11.49
C TYR A 289 18.94 -10.56 11.05
N LEU A 290 19.66 -9.65 11.67
CA LEU A 290 19.77 -8.26 11.24
C LEU A 290 21.17 -8.00 10.71
N LEU A 291 21.24 -7.45 9.49
CA LEU A 291 22.47 -6.95 8.86
C LEU A 291 22.49 -5.44 8.95
N THR A 292 23.50 -4.86 9.62
CA THR A 292 23.77 -3.43 9.53
C THR A 292 24.46 -3.16 8.20
N VAL A 293 23.78 -2.48 7.27
CA VAL A 293 24.22 -2.38 5.87
C VAL A 293 25.53 -1.61 5.72
N ALA A 294 25.75 -0.59 6.53
CA ALA A 294 26.97 0.24 6.46
C ALA A 294 28.25 -0.49 6.92
N THR A 295 28.13 -1.42 7.87
CA THR A 295 29.29 -2.11 8.48
C THR A 295 29.42 -3.57 8.03
N GLY A 296 28.36 -4.16 7.46
CA GLY A 296 28.30 -5.59 7.18
C GLY A 296 28.15 -6.47 8.42
N ALA A 297 27.89 -5.89 9.60
CA ALA A 297 27.77 -6.63 10.85
C ALA A 297 26.42 -7.33 10.95
N PHE A 298 26.43 -8.61 11.39
CA PHE A 298 25.24 -9.43 11.59
C PHE A 298 24.94 -9.58 13.08
N ARG A 299 23.65 -9.46 13.45
CA ARG A 299 23.11 -9.79 14.77
C ARG A 299 22.02 -10.83 14.62
N ARG A 300 22.15 -11.99 15.24
CA ARG A 300 21.10 -13.01 15.33
C ARG A 300 20.00 -12.48 16.24
N LEU A 301 18.75 -12.54 15.79
CA LEU A 301 17.59 -12.00 16.49
C LEU A 301 16.75 -13.09 17.13
N THR A 302 16.58 -14.23 16.44
CA THR A 302 15.89 -15.40 17.00
C THR A 302 16.87 -16.54 17.28
N MET A 303 16.54 -17.35 18.30
CA MET A 303 17.37 -18.45 18.77
C MET A 303 16.45 -19.56 19.31
N HIS A 304 15.93 -20.40 18.40
CA HIS A 304 14.96 -21.44 18.73
C HIS A 304 15.21 -22.70 17.89
N ALA A 305 14.78 -23.88 18.34
CA ALA A 305 14.86 -25.11 17.56
C ALA A 305 13.89 -25.15 16.36
N ALA A 306 12.90 -24.29 16.35
CA ALA A 306 11.97 -24.11 15.24
C ALA A 306 12.60 -23.32 14.10
N ILE A 307 11.99 -23.41 12.92
CA ILE A 307 12.34 -22.64 11.73
C ILE A 307 11.70 -21.26 11.82
N ASP A 308 12.52 -20.21 11.83
CA ASP A 308 12.11 -18.82 11.81
C ASP A 308 12.55 -18.17 10.49
N THR A 309 11.59 -17.65 9.70
CA THR A 309 11.83 -17.17 8.31
C THR A 309 10.99 -15.97 7.97
N GLU A 310 11.30 -15.36 6.79
CA GLU A 310 10.46 -14.35 6.12
C GLU A 310 10.13 -13.14 6.99
N PRO A 311 11.12 -12.44 7.56
CA PRO A 311 10.86 -11.26 8.36
C PRO A 311 10.29 -10.10 7.54
N THR A 312 9.45 -9.29 8.16
CA THR A 312 8.98 -8.01 7.63
C THR A 312 8.89 -6.97 8.73
N TRP A 313 9.44 -5.78 8.47
CA TRP A 313 9.42 -4.68 9.41
C TRP A 313 8.04 -4.02 9.52
N SER A 314 7.68 -3.59 10.73
CA SER A 314 6.64 -2.59 10.92
C SER A 314 7.09 -1.24 10.33
N PRO A 315 6.16 -0.37 9.87
CA PRO A 315 6.53 0.95 9.31
C PRO A 315 7.18 1.88 10.33
N THR A 316 7.04 1.60 11.62
CA THR A 316 7.72 2.35 12.69
C THR A 316 9.16 1.88 12.95
N GLY A 317 9.56 0.72 12.41
CA GLY A 317 10.86 0.09 12.67
C GLY A 317 10.99 -0.48 14.09
N ARG A 318 9.91 -0.53 14.88
CA ARG A 318 9.95 -1.02 16.26
C ARG A 318 9.70 -2.51 16.40
N GLU A 319 9.03 -3.11 15.41
CA GLU A 319 8.63 -4.51 15.45
C GLU A 319 8.95 -5.20 14.12
N LEU A 320 9.04 -6.52 14.18
CA LEU A 320 9.11 -7.42 13.03
C LEU A 320 7.99 -8.46 13.12
N ALA A 321 7.31 -8.70 12.01
CA ALA A 321 6.54 -9.91 11.84
C ALA A 321 7.38 -10.95 11.08
N PHE A 322 7.22 -12.22 11.40
CA PHE A 322 7.97 -13.31 10.78
C PHE A 322 7.19 -14.62 10.85
N VAL A 323 7.62 -15.61 10.10
CA VAL A 323 7.06 -16.97 10.10
C VAL A 323 7.81 -17.84 11.08
N SER A 324 7.09 -18.62 11.90
CA SER A 324 7.68 -19.62 12.80
C SER A 324 6.80 -20.86 12.90
N ASN A 325 7.43 -22.02 12.95
CA ASN A 325 6.74 -23.30 13.19
C ASN A 325 6.86 -23.81 14.64
N ARG A 326 7.23 -22.93 15.59
CA ARG A 326 7.43 -23.27 17.03
C ARG A 326 6.18 -23.79 17.73
N SER A 327 4.99 -23.53 17.20
CA SER A 327 3.71 -24.04 17.71
C SER A 327 3.08 -25.12 16.84
N GLY A 328 3.85 -25.79 15.97
CA GLY A 328 3.40 -26.79 15.00
C GLY A 328 3.43 -26.26 13.57
N PRO A 329 2.30 -26.16 12.85
CA PRO A 329 2.28 -25.56 11.50
C PRO A 329 2.79 -24.11 11.51
N ALA A 330 3.36 -23.66 10.39
CA ALA A 330 3.88 -22.32 10.23
C ALA A 330 2.81 -21.26 10.55
N GLN A 331 3.15 -20.32 11.43
CA GLN A 331 2.29 -19.21 11.88
C GLN A 331 3.04 -17.89 11.81
N ILE A 332 2.28 -16.79 11.76
CA ILE A 332 2.84 -15.44 11.85
C ILE A 332 3.03 -15.06 13.32
N TYR A 333 4.22 -14.63 13.65
CA TYR A 333 4.62 -14.09 14.94
C TYR A 333 5.06 -12.63 14.78
N VAL A 334 4.97 -11.88 15.86
CA VAL A 334 5.51 -10.51 15.96
C VAL A 334 6.41 -10.42 17.19
N MET A 335 7.51 -9.72 17.06
CA MET A 335 8.46 -9.40 18.14
C MET A 335 8.98 -7.98 18.01
N ASP A 336 9.54 -7.41 19.06
CA ASP A 336 10.27 -6.15 18.99
C ASP A 336 11.55 -6.28 18.15
N ALA A 337 12.07 -5.16 17.66
CA ALA A 337 13.30 -5.11 16.88
C ALA A 337 14.55 -5.60 17.66
N GLU A 338 14.46 -5.69 18.97
CA GLU A 338 15.46 -6.25 19.88
C GLU A 338 15.38 -7.77 20.02
N GLY A 339 14.27 -8.40 19.54
CA GLY A 339 13.99 -9.85 19.66
C GLY A 339 13.20 -10.23 20.91
N THR A 340 12.60 -9.25 21.57
CA THR A 340 11.78 -9.43 22.79
C THR A 340 10.28 -9.33 22.48
N ASN A 341 9.44 -9.50 23.50
CA ASN A 341 7.97 -9.37 23.42
C ASN A 341 7.33 -10.22 22.29
N LEU A 342 7.83 -11.45 22.14
CA LEU A 342 7.36 -12.38 21.13
C LEU A 342 5.90 -12.76 21.37
N ARG A 343 5.05 -12.61 20.33
CA ARG A 343 3.65 -13.02 20.37
C ARG A 343 3.23 -13.69 19.05
N ARG A 344 2.35 -14.67 19.15
CA ARG A 344 1.74 -15.31 17.98
C ARG A 344 0.54 -14.49 17.53
N VAL A 345 0.46 -14.22 16.22
CA VAL A 345 -0.61 -13.43 15.61
C VAL A 345 -1.67 -14.32 14.95
N THR A 346 -1.25 -15.41 14.30
CA THR A 346 -2.17 -16.38 13.67
C THR A 346 -2.20 -17.70 14.42
N SER A 347 -3.35 -18.42 14.38
CA SER A 347 -3.55 -19.65 15.17
C SER A 347 -4.05 -20.85 14.37
N SER A 348 -4.41 -20.68 13.09
CA SER A 348 -4.95 -21.72 12.22
C SER A 348 -4.34 -21.65 10.82
N GLY A 349 -4.38 -22.75 10.07
CA GLY A 349 -3.82 -22.84 8.73
C GLY A 349 -2.29 -23.00 8.71
N PHE A 350 -1.72 -22.87 7.52
CA PHE A 350 -0.29 -22.81 7.28
C PHE A 350 0.00 -21.43 6.68
N ASN A 351 0.63 -20.53 7.42
CA ASN A 351 0.74 -19.11 7.15
C ASN A 351 2.18 -18.71 6.88
N THR A 352 2.40 -18.02 5.75
CA THR A 352 3.71 -17.62 5.24
C THR A 352 3.66 -16.22 4.62
N GLN A 353 4.82 -15.67 4.26
CA GLN A 353 4.99 -14.45 3.48
C GLN A 353 4.26 -13.23 4.08
N PRO A 354 4.44 -12.94 5.37
CA PRO A 354 3.84 -11.75 5.96
C PRO A 354 4.39 -10.48 5.31
N ARG A 355 3.50 -9.48 5.16
CA ARG A 355 3.87 -8.12 4.73
C ARG A 355 3.09 -7.11 5.55
N TRP A 356 3.81 -6.29 6.28
CA TRP A 356 3.21 -5.24 7.10
C TRP A 356 2.75 -4.07 6.23
N SER A 357 1.54 -3.57 6.47
CA SER A 357 1.01 -2.38 5.81
C SER A 357 1.85 -1.14 6.15
N PRO A 358 2.12 -0.24 5.20
CA PRO A 358 2.80 1.03 5.50
C PRO A 358 2.00 1.93 6.45
N LYS A 359 0.72 1.64 6.70
CA LYS A 359 -0.11 2.32 7.72
C LYS A 359 0.06 1.73 9.12
N GLY A 360 0.68 0.56 9.26
CA GLY A 360 0.94 -0.10 10.53
C GLY A 360 -0.22 -0.89 11.13
N ASP A 361 -1.38 -0.82 10.53
CA ASP A 361 -2.66 -1.35 11.04
C ASP A 361 -2.96 -2.80 10.63
N THR A 362 -2.29 -3.31 9.60
CA THR A 362 -2.62 -4.59 8.97
C THR A 362 -1.36 -5.35 8.56
N ILE A 363 -1.35 -6.66 8.73
CA ILE A 363 -0.39 -7.59 8.14
C ILE A 363 -1.14 -8.46 7.14
N VAL A 364 -0.74 -8.45 5.86
CA VAL A 364 -1.21 -9.43 4.88
C VAL A 364 -0.25 -10.60 4.84
N PHE A 365 -0.77 -11.79 4.56
CA PHE A 365 0.00 -13.02 4.51
C PHE A 365 -0.66 -14.04 3.59
N THR A 366 0.10 -15.02 3.15
CA THR A 366 -0.40 -16.18 2.42
C THR A 366 -0.82 -17.25 3.40
N SER A 367 -2.05 -17.74 3.30
CA SER A 367 -2.56 -18.85 4.14
C SER A 367 -3.07 -19.98 3.29
N ARG A 368 -2.72 -21.23 3.65
CA ARG A 368 -3.22 -22.42 3.02
C ARG A 368 -4.30 -23.08 3.89
N LEU A 369 -5.54 -22.96 3.42
CA LEU A 369 -6.74 -23.65 3.90
C LEU A 369 -7.47 -24.27 2.68
N GLY A 370 -6.82 -25.21 2.00
CA GLY A 370 -7.15 -25.67 0.65
C GLY A 370 -6.14 -25.11 -0.34
N ASN A 371 -6.54 -24.17 -1.18
CA ASN A 371 -5.63 -23.38 -2.00
C ASN A 371 -4.91 -22.32 -1.14
N HIS A 372 -3.81 -21.78 -1.66
CA HIS A 372 -3.19 -20.61 -1.07
C HIS A 372 -4.02 -19.36 -1.39
N ASP A 373 -4.25 -18.54 -0.37
CA ASP A 373 -4.94 -17.26 -0.50
C ASP A 373 -4.28 -16.17 0.33
N ILE A 374 -4.50 -14.93 -0.11
CA ILE A 374 -4.08 -13.76 0.64
C ILE A 374 -5.11 -13.48 1.75
N TRP A 375 -4.62 -13.38 2.95
CA TRP A 375 -5.37 -13.01 4.15
C TRP A 375 -4.81 -11.74 4.76
N ALA A 376 -5.61 -11.08 5.57
CA ALA A 376 -5.24 -9.89 6.32
C ALA A 376 -5.63 -10.05 7.79
N ILE A 377 -4.79 -9.52 8.69
CA ILE A 377 -4.99 -9.56 10.13
C ILE A 377 -4.40 -8.28 10.75
N SER A 378 -4.98 -7.79 11.84
CA SER A 378 -4.33 -6.72 12.63
C SER A 378 -3.12 -7.26 13.40
N PRO A 379 -2.11 -6.44 13.70
CA PRO A 379 -0.90 -6.89 14.42
C PRO A 379 -1.17 -7.49 15.81
N ASP A 380 -2.30 -7.16 16.42
CA ASP A 380 -2.77 -7.73 17.69
C ASP A 380 -3.47 -9.10 17.55
N GLY A 381 -3.65 -9.61 16.31
CA GLY A 381 -4.35 -10.85 16.01
C GLY A 381 -5.86 -10.72 15.79
N SER A 382 -6.40 -9.51 15.85
CA SER A 382 -7.81 -9.23 15.55
C SER A 382 -8.07 -9.03 14.06
N ASN A 383 -9.34 -8.88 13.66
CA ASN A 383 -9.77 -8.53 12.30
C ASN A 383 -9.27 -9.46 11.19
N LEU A 384 -9.15 -10.77 11.48
CA LEU A 384 -8.78 -11.77 10.47
C LEU A 384 -9.80 -11.81 9.34
N ARG A 385 -9.35 -11.62 8.09
CA ARG A 385 -10.21 -11.68 6.91
C ARG A 385 -9.46 -12.21 5.69
N ARG A 386 -10.17 -12.92 4.83
CA ARG A 386 -9.68 -13.41 3.54
C ARG A 386 -9.86 -12.35 2.47
N LEU A 387 -8.81 -12.05 1.69
CA LEU A 387 -8.83 -11.03 0.63
C LEU A 387 -9.01 -11.64 -0.76
N THR A 388 -8.53 -12.87 -0.98
CA THR A 388 -8.68 -13.60 -2.24
C THR A 388 -9.41 -14.89 -2.05
N ALA A 389 -10.14 -15.34 -3.06
CA ALA A 389 -10.82 -16.61 -3.12
C ALA A 389 -10.99 -17.03 -4.59
N GLY A 390 -11.25 -18.31 -4.83
CA GLY A 390 -11.50 -18.82 -6.17
C GLY A 390 -10.45 -19.83 -6.65
N PRO A 391 -10.39 -20.09 -7.95
CA PRO A 391 -9.46 -21.08 -8.49
C PRO A 391 -8.00 -20.60 -8.46
N GLY A 392 -7.09 -21.53 -8.36
CA GLY A 392 -5.63 -21.30 -8.34
C GLY A 392 -5.12 -20.81 -6.99
N ASP A 393 -3.82 -20.66 -6.90
CA ASP A 393 -3.12 -20.15 -5.72
C ASP A 393 -2.92 -18.63 -5.84
N ASN A 394 -3.08 -17.94 -4.73
CA ASN A 394 -2.88 -16.50 -4.58
C ASN A 394 -1.87 -16.27 -3.46
N GLU A 395 -0.70 -15.71 -3.78
CA GLU A 395 0.45 -15.71 -2.89
C GLU A 395 1.28 -14.42 -3.01
N SER A 396 2.22 -14.24 -2.08
CA SER A 396 3.29 -13.24 -2.18
C SER A 396 2.78 -11.82 -2.37
N ALA A 397 1.83 -11.36 -1.57
CA ALA A 397 1.33 -9.99 -1.67
C ALA A 397 2.40 -8.95 -1.28
N SER A 398 2.37 -7.78 -1.92
CA SER A 398 3.17 -6.60 -1.57
C SER A 398 2.32 -5.34 -1.60
N TRP A 399 2.48 -4.48 -0.61
CA TRP A 399 1.73 -3.25 -0.45
C TRP A 399 2.22 -2.13 -1.38
N SER A 400 1.29 -1.34 -1.90
CA SER A 400 1.59 0.00 -2.43
C SER A 400 2.04 0.94 -1.29
N PRO A 401 2.88 1.97 -1.57
CA PRO A 401 3.44 2.82 -0.52
C PRO A 401 2.41 3.64 0.28
N ASN A 402 1.19 3.82 -0.23
CA ASN A 402 0.09 4.46 0.49
C ASN A 402 -0.85 3.47 1.21
N GLY A 403 -0.58 2.16 1.11
CA GLY A 403 -1.39 1.12 1.77
C GLY A 403 -2.81 0.96 1.22
N ARG A 404 -3.11 1.49 0.02
CA ARG A 404 -4.44 1.38 -0.59
C ARG A 404 -4.58 0.19 -1.53
N HIS A 405 -3.46 -0.30 -2.10
CA HIS A 405 -3.43 -1.38 -3.06
C HIS A 405 -2.45 -2.47 -2.64
N LEU A 406 -2.67 -3.64 -3.18
CA LEU A 406 -1.78 -4.80 -3.13
C LEU A 406 -1.46 -5.25 -4.54
N VAL A 407 -0.22 -5.68 -4.77
CA VAL A 407 0.16 -6.53 -5.90
C VAL A 407 0.44 -7.92 -5.37
N PHE A 408 0.00 -8.97 -6.07
CA PHE A 408 0.18 -10.36 -5.65
C PHE A 408 0.33 -11.28 -6.86
N GLN A 409 0.88 -12.45 -6.66
CA GLN A 409 0.90 -13.49 -7.70
C GLN A 409 -0.34 -14.37 -7.62
N SER A 410 -0.82 -14.82 -8.79
CA SER A 410 -1.94 -15.76 -8.87
C SER A 410 -1.78 -16.71 -10.04
N SER A 411 -2.13 -18.00 -9.83
CA SER A 411 -2.14 -19.02 -10.85
C SER A 411 -3.51 -19.24 -11.50
N ARG A 412 -4.49 -18.39 -11.21
CA ARG A 412 -5.90 -18.52 -11.68
C ARG A 412 -6.09 -18.51 -13.20
N LEU A 413 -5.11 -18.04 -13.95
CA LEU A 413 -5.11 -18.03 -15.42
C LEU A 413 -4.30 -19.18 -16.05
N GLY A 414 -3.99 -20.24 -15.27
CA GLY A 414 -3.25 -21.42 -15.74
C GLY A 414 -1.73 -21.32 -15.63
N GLY A 415 -1.18 -20.14 -15.33
CA GLY A 415 0.23 -19.89 -15.01
C GLY A 415 0.35 -18.74 -14.03
N SER A 416 1.47 -18.65 -13.32
CA SER A 416 1.67 -17.57 -12.34
C SER A 416 1.79 -16.23 -13.05
N GLN A 417 0.87 -15.31 -12.76
CA GLN A 417 0.83 -13.91 -13.21
C GLN A 417 0.64 -12.98 -12.02
N LEU A 418 0.98 -11.70 -12.21
CA LEU A 418 0.74 -10.70 -11.18
C LEU A 418 -0.64 -10.05 -11.37
N PHE A 419 -1.26 -9.78 -10.25
CA PHE A 419 -2.54 -9.09 -10.14
C PHE A 419 -2.42 -7.94 -9.17
N THR A 420 -3.26 -6.92 -9.34
CA THR A 420 -3.49 -5.88 -8.33
C THR A 420 -4.88 -6.01 -7.73
N MET A 421 -5.05 -5.50 -6.51
CA MET A 421 -6.34 -5.35 -5.84
C MET A 421 -6.31 -4.17 -4.86
N LEU A 422 -7.48 -3.69 -4.45
CA LEU A 422 -7.58 -2.79 -3.31
C LEU A 422 -7.24 -3.52 -1.99
N ALA A 423 -6.86 -2.77 -0.96
CA ALA A 423 -6.50 -3.32 0.36
C ALA A 423 -7.63 -4.13 1.05
N ASN A 424 -8.87 -3.95 0.60
CA ASN A 424 -10.02 -4.74 1.06
C ASN A 424 -10.27 -6.02 0.27
N GLY A 425 -9.46 -6.32 -0.76
CA GLY A 425 -9.58 -7.49 -1.63
C GLY A 425 -10.44 -7.29 -2.88
N SER A 426 -11.09 -6.14 -3.05
CA SER A 426 -11.90 -5.83 -4.22
C SER A 426 -11.07 -5.33 -5.41
N GLU A 427 -11.71 -5.18 -6.58
CA GLU A 427 -11.12 -4.66 -7.83
C GLU A 427 -9.86 -5.40 -8.26
N GLN A 428 -9.91 -6.74 -8.24
CA GLN A 428 -8.80 -7.58 -8.67
C GLN A 428 -8.63 -7.51 -10.19
N GLN A 429 -7.43 -7.09 -10.64
CA GLN A 429 -7.11 -6.94 -12.06
C GLN A 429 -5.77 -7.60 -12.38
N VAL A 430 -5.68 -8.22 -13.55
CA VAL A 430 -4.41 -8.78 -14.04
C VAL A 430 -3.45 -7.64 -14.39
N LEU A 431 -2.21 -7.75 -13.91
CA LEU A 431 -1.16 -6.76 -14.13
C LEU A 431 -0.15 -7.22 -15.17
N THR A 432 0.19 -8.51 -15.22
CA THR A 432 1.12 -9.07 -16.20
C THR A 432 0.41 -10.04 -17.13
N GLY A 433 0.96 -10.17 -18.33
CA GLY A 433 0.52 -11.12 -19.35
C GLY A 433 1.64 -11.44 -20.30
N GLY A 434 1.34 -12.24 -21.35
CA GLY A 434 2.30 -12.67 -22.34
C GLY A 434 3.12 -13.89 -21.90
N PRO A 435 4.24 -14.19 -22.56
CA PRO A 435 5.03 -15.39 -22.33
C PRO A 435 5.75 -15.35 -20.96
N GLY A 436 5.89 -16.53 -20.37
CA GLY A 436 6.57 -16.73 -19.09
C GLY A 436 5.66 -16.51 -17.88
N GLN A 437 6.20 -16.89 -16.73
CA GLN A 437 5.55 -16.71 -15.43
C GLN A 437 6.07 -15.44 -14.75
N ALA A 438 5.27 -14.85 -13.91
CA ALA A 438 5.62 -13.73 -13.04
C ALA A 438 5.30 -14.07 -11.59
N SER A 439 6.25 -13.82 -10.68
CA SER A 439 6.15 -14.21 -9.27
C SER A 439 6.91 -13.27 -8.35
N SER A 440 6.68 -13.38 -7.03
CA SER A 440 7.39 -12.64 -5.98
C SER A 440 7.41 -11.12 -6.22
N PRO A 441 6.26 -10.47 -6.39
CA PRO A 441 6.23 -9.03 -6.62
C PRO A 441 6.69 -8.24 -5.39
N ALA A 442 7.33 -7.10 -5.64
CA ALA A 442 7.68 -6.10 -4.64
C ALA A 442 7.34 -4.71 -5.19
N TRP A 443 6.35 -4.06 -4.59
CA TRP A 443 5.98 -2.69 -4.94
C TRP A 443 7.02 -1.72 -4.39
N SER A 444 7.48 -0.76 -5.19
CA SER A 444 8.49 0.20 -4.74
C SER A 444 7.90 1.25 -3.80
N PRO A 445 8.70 1.86 -2.93
CA PRO A 445 8.43 3.21 -2.46
C PRO A 445 8.32 4.17 -3.66
N ARG A 446 7.97 5.44 -3.42
CA ARG A 446 7.97 6.45 -4.49
C ARG A 446 9.36 6.67 -5.02
N LEU A 447 9.45 6.87 -6.34
CA LEU A 447 10.72 7.17 -7.00
C LEU A 447 11.17 8.60 -6.66
N PRO A 448 12.49 8.86 -6.52
CA PRO A 448 13.03 10.18 -6.20
C PRO A 448 12.84 11.21 -7.32
#